data_be6bb6136ef06623a09e8dfd1a5bbaac
#
_entry.id   be6bb6136ef06623a09e8dfd1a5bbaac
#
_cell.length_a   1.000
_cell.length_b   1.000
_cell.length_c   1.000
_cell.angle_alpha   90.00
_cell.angle_beta   90.00
_cell.angle_gamma   90.00
#
_symmetry.space_group_name_H-M   'P 1'
#
loop_
_entity.id
_entity.type
_entity.pdbx_description
1 polymer ?
#
loop_
_entity_poly.entity_id
_entity_poly.type
_entity_poly.pdbx_seq_one_letter_code
_entity_poly.pdbx_strand_id
1 'polypeptide(L)'
;MDNFLNLVTTQGETIFGSLWPLFWALVRIVIIVLPMFGCVAYLTLWERKLIGWMHIRLGPNRVGPLGLLQPIADALKLLMKEIIAPAQASKVLYFIAPIMVIMPAFAAWAVIPFQAKMVLADVNAGLLYIMAISSIGVYGVILAGWSSNSKYPFLGAMRASAQMISYEIAMGFALVTVLLTSGSLNLSSIVASQEQGYFASMGLNFLSWNWLPLLPMFLIYFISGVAETNRHPFDVVEGESEIVAGHMVEYSGMSFAMFFLAEYANMILIAAVASIMFLGGWLPIVDLPILRDIPGFFWLFGKTFFLLSCVIWLRATLPRYRYDQIMRLGWKIFIPISVFWVVVIGAWVVSPWNIWK
;
A
#
# COMPACT_ATOMS: atom_id res chain seq x y z
N MET A 1 -5.95 -28.44 -1.85
CA MET A 1 -5.14 -27.60 -0.96
C MET A 1 -5.38 -27.97 0.50
N ASP A 2 -6.63 -28.20 0.90
CA ASP A 2 -7.00 -28.55 2.30
C ASP A 2 -6.33 -29.87 2.77
N ASN A 3 -6.25 -30.91 1.91
CA ASN A 3 -5.57 -32.16 2.25
C ASN A 3 -4.05 -32.01 2.47
N PHE A 4 -3.40 -31.14 1.71
CA PHE A 4 -1.97 -30.87 1.88
C PHE A 4 -1.72 -30.10 3.19
N LEU A 5 -2.53 -29.07 3.49
CA LEU A 5 -2.41 -28.30 4.72
C LEU A 5 -2.67 -29.18 5.97
N ASN A 6 -3.66 -30.05 5.91
CA ASN A 6 -3.93 -31.00 7.00
C ASN A 6 -2.77 -31.98 7.22
N LEU A 7 -2.15 -32.46 6.15
CA LEU A 7 -1.00 -33.36 6.25
C LEU A 7 0.23 -32.64 6.84
N VAL A 8 0.48 -31.41 6.43
CA VAL A 8 1.57 -30.57 6.96
C VAL A 8 1.34 -30.25 8.44
N THR A 9 0.09 -29.94 8.85
CA THR A 9 -0.23 -29.66 10.26
C THR A 9 -0.06 -30.90 11.13
N THR A 10 -0.57 -32.05 10.70
CA THR A 10 -0.48 -33.30 11.47
C THR A 10 0.97 -33.79 11.64
N GLN A 11 1.77 -33.73 10.57
CA GLN A 11 3.20 -34.07 10.64
C GLN A 11 4.01 -33.04 11.43
N GLY A 12 3.67 -31.76 11.31
CA GLY A 12 4.33 -30.71 12.08
C GLY A 12 4.09 -30.83 13.59
N GLU A 13 2.86 -31.13 14.00
CA GLU A 13 2.53 -31.36 15.41
C GLU A 13 3.27 -32.56 15.99
N THR A 14 3.48 -33.62 15.20
CA THR A 14 4.25 -34.80 15.65
C THR A 14 5.75 -34.51 15.83
N ILE A 15 6.33 -33.57 15.04
CA ILE A 15 7.76 -33.25 15.09
C ILE A 15 8.06 -32.15 16.11
N PHE A 16 7.27 -31.07 16.12
CA PHE A 16 7.51 -29.86 16.91
C PHE A 16 6.63 -29.73 18.17
N GLY A 17 5.64 -30.63 18.36
CA GLY A 17 4.74 -30.62 19.50
C GLY A 17 4.06 -29.25 19.71
N SER A 18 4.12 -28.73 20.93
CA SER A 18 3.51 -27.45 21.32
C SER A 18 4.11 -26.20 20.61
N LEU A 19 5.28 -26.31 20.00
CA LEU A 19 5.93 -25.21 19.26
C LEU A 19 5.46 -25.13 17.81
N TRP A 20 4.73 -26.11 17.30
CA TRP A 20 4.26 -26.14 15.92
C TRP A 20 3.45 -24.92 15.51
N PRO A 21 2.47 -24.41 16.27
CA PRO A 21 1.70 -23.23 15.87
C PRO A 21 2.59 -22.00 15.67
N LEU A 22 3.60 -21.79 16.52
CA LEU A 22 4.56 -20.70 16.41
C LEU A 22 5.43 -20.85 15.15
N PHE A 23 5.99 -22.05 14.96
CA PHE A 23 6.82 -22.33 13.78
C PHE A 23 6.03 -22.14 12.49
N TRP A 24 4.81 -22.65 12.41
CA TRP A 24 3.94 -22.52 11.24
C TRP A 24 3.53 -21.07 10.98
N ALA A 25 3.30 -20.26 12.02
CA ALA A 25 3.05 -18.84 11.88
C ALA A 25 4.27 -18.12 11.28
N LEU A 26 5.48 -18.40 11.74
CA LEU A 26 6.72 -17.85 11.18
C LEU A 26 6.91 -18.24 9.72
N VAL A 27 6.67 -19.49 9.35
CA VAL A 27 6.75 -19.94 7.95
C VAL A 27 5.77 -19.17 7.08
N ARG A 28 4.51 -19.01 7.51
CA ARG A 28 3.51 -18.23 6.76
C ARG A 28 3.91 -16.76 6.60
N ILE A 29 4.48 -16.14 7.63
CA ILE A 29 5.01 -14.77 7.56
C ILE A 29 6.11 -14.68 6.50
N VAL A 30 7.07 -15.60 6.52
CA VAL A 30 8.19 -15.62 5.56
C VAL A 30 7.67 -15.82 4.12
N ILE A 31 6.67 -16.69 3.91
CA ILE A 31 6.05 -16.93 2.60
C ILE A 31 5.40 -15.65 2.04
N ILE A 32 4.91 -14.75 2.87
CA ILE A 32 4.33 -13.47 2.43
C ILE A 32 5.40 -12.40 2.29
N VAL A 33 6.23 -12.21 3.31
CA VAL A 33 7.19 -11.12 3.39
C VAL A 33 8.30 -11.24 2.34
N LEU A 34 8.81 -12.46 2.09
CA LEU A 34 9.92 -12.66 1.15
C LEU A 34 9.53 -12.34 -0.30
N PRO A 35 8.39 -12.82 -0.85
CA PRO A 35 7.92 -12.37 -2.16
C PRO A 35 7.63 -10.88 -2.22
N MET A 36 7.15 -10.27 -1.12
CA MET A 36 6.89 -8.83 -1.07
C MET A 36 8.18 -8.01 -1.22
N PHE A 37 9.28 -8.41 -0.59
CA PHE A 37 10.59 -7.81 -0.87
C PHE A 37 10.97 -7.90 -2.35
N GLY A 38 10.70 -9.04 -2.98
CA GLY A 38 10.86 -9.22 -4.42
C GLY A 38 9.99 -8.25 -5.22
N CYS A 39 8.70 -8.14 -4.89
CA CYS A 39 7.78 -7.21 -5.55
C CYS A 39 8.25 -5.76 -5.43
N VAL A 40 8.68 -5.33 -4.24
CA VAL A 40 9.24 -3.99 -4.01
C VAL A 40 10.47 -3.75 -4.86
N ALA A 41 11.41 -4.70 -4.90
CA ALA A 41 12.62 -4.60 -5.70
C ALA A 41 12.31 -4.50 -7.20
N TYR A 42 11.43 -5.37 -7.73
CA TYR A 42 11.06 -5.35 -9.15
C TYR A 42 10.14 -4.18 -9.51
N LEU A 43 9.39 -3.61 -8.56
CA LEU A 43 8.63 -2.40 -8.80
C LEU A 43 9.55 -1.21 -9.12
N THR A 44 10.72 -1.10 -8.49
CA THR A 44 11.72 -0.06 -8.85
C THR A 44 12.24 -0.22 -10.28
N LEU A 45 12.42 -1.45 -10.75
CA LEU A 45 12.79 -1.71 -12.14
C LEU A 45 11.65 -1.35 -13.10
N TRP A 46 10.41 -1.75 -12.74
CA TRP A 46 9.21 -1.44 -13.53
C TRP A 46 9.04 0.07 -13.70
N GLU A 47 9.17 0.82 -12.61
CA GLU A 47 9.10 2.26 -12.63
C GLU A 47 10.12 2.89 -13.59
N ARG A 48 11.39 2.50 -13.49
CA ARG A 48 12.45 3.02 -14.36
C ARG A 48 12.21 2.66 -15.84
N LYS A 49 11.65 1.49 -16.12
CA LYS A 49 11.30 1.07 -17.49
C LYS A 49 10.10 1.83 -18.02
N LEU A 50 9.03 1.92 -17.23
CA LEU A 50 7.80 2.58 -17.65
C LEU A 50 8.04 4.07 -17.93
N ILE A 51 8.75 4.77 -17.04
CA ILE A 51 9.16 6.16 -17.24
C ILE A 51 10.08 6.27 -18.47
N GLY A 52 11.02 5.33 -18.66
CA GLY A 52 11.87 5.29 -19.84
C GLY A 52 11.06 5.23 -21.14
N TRP A 53 10.07 4.34 -21.23
CA TRP A 53 9.21 4.19 -22.41
C TRP A 53 8.35 5.45 -22.65
N MET A 54 7.83 6.07 -21.60
CA MET A 54 7.10 7.35 -21.74
C MET A 54 7.96 8.48 -22.27
N HIS A 55 9.26 8.48 -21.94
CA HIS A 55 10.24 9.46 -22.42
C HIS A 55 10.97 9.01 -23.69
N ILE A 56 10.47 7.98 -24.40
CA ILE A 56 11.05 7.46 -25.67
C ILE A 56 12.53 7.07 -25.47
N ARG A 57 12.89 6.51 -24.33
CA ARG A 57 14.24 6.03 -24.01
C ARG A 57 14.20 4.62 -23.39
N LEU A 58 15.29 3.88 -23.52
CA LEU A 58 15.43 2.59 -22.87
C LEU A 58 15.71 2.80 -21.37
N GLY A 59 14.95 2.10 -20.53
CA GLY A 59 15.25 1.96 -19.11
C GLY A 59 16.49 1.06 -18.88
N PRO A 60 16.77 0.67 -17.62
CA PRO A 60 17.88 -0.23 -17.28
C PRO A 60 17.84 -1.52 -18.11
N ASN A 61 18.93 -1.83 -18.86
CA ASN A 61 19.01 -3.00 -19.74
C ASN A 61 20.40 -3.69 -19.74
N ARG A 62 21.38 -3.15 -18.99
CA ARG A 62 22.79 -3.61 -19.02
C ARG A 62 23.10 -4.69 -17.98
N VAL A 63 22.47 -4.63 -16.80
CA VAL A 63 22.75 -5.57 -15.70
C VAL A 63 21.82 -6.78 -15.82
N GLY A 64 22.35 -7.87 -16.34
CA GLY A 64 21.58 -9.09 -16.65
C GLY A 64 20.67 -8.95 -17.87
N PRO A 65 19.93 -10.03 -18.22
CA PRO A 65 18.99 -10.01 -19.34
C PRO A 65 17.93 -8.93 -19.13
N LEU A 66 17.79 -8.01 -20.07
CA LEU A 66 16.82 -6.92 -20.00
C LEU A 66 16.87 -6.06 -18.71
N GLY A 67 18.00 -6.06 -17.98
CA GLY A 67 18.16 -5.32 -16.74
C GLY A 67 17.51 -5.97 -15.52
N LEU A 68 17.11 -7.24 -15.55
CA LEU A 68 16.43 -7.93 -14.45
C LEU A 68 17.28 -8.04 -13.17
N LEU A 69 18.60 -8.02 -13.28
CA LEU A 69 19.50 -8.08 -12.12
C LEU A 69 19.79 -6.69 -11.52
N GLN A 70 19.26 -5.60 -12.09
CA GLN A 70 19.50 -4.25 -11.60
C GLN A 70 19.02 -4.04 -10.15
N PRO A 71 17.81 -4.50 -9.73
CA PRO A 71 17.38 -4.36 -8.35
C PRO A 71 18.29 -5.08 -7.36
N ILE A 72 18.83 -6.23 -7.74
CA ILE A 72 19.78 -6.99 -6.91
C ILE A 72 21.10 -6.22 -6.77
N ALA A 73 21.62 -5.66 -7.85
CA ALA A 73 22.82 -4.83 -7.82
C ALA A 73 22.63 -3.58 -6.95
N ASP A 74 21.46 -2.93 -7.02
CA ASP A 74 21.13 -1.76 -6.19
C ASP A 74 21.03 -2.16 -4.71
N ALA A 75 20.42 -3.30 -4.37
CA ALA A 75 20.34 -3.82 -3.01
C ALA A 75 21.71 -4.16 -2.46
N LEU A 76 22.57 -4.87 -3.22
CA LEU A 76 23.94 -5.20 -2.80
C LEU A 76 24.78 -3.94 -2.58
N LYS A 77 24.65 -2.93 -3.44
CA LYS A 77 25.34 -1.64 -3.25
C LYS A 77 24.97 -1.00 -1.92
N LEU A 78 23.68 -0.99 -1.56
CA LEU A 78 23.21 -0.37 -0.31
C LEU A 78 23.61 -1.19 0.92
N LEU A 79 23.66 -2.53 0.82
CA LEU A 79 24.14 -3.42 1.87
C LEU A 79 25.63 -3.24 2.16
N MET A 80 26.46 -3.03 1.12
CA MET A 80 27.90 -2.86 1.26
C MET A 80 28.31 -1.44 1.60
N LYS A 81 27.39 -0.47 1.49
CA LYS A 81 27.65 0.93 1.79
C LYS A 81 27.71 1.15 3.29
N GLU A 82 28.69 1.91 3.76
CA GLU A 82 28.85 2.29 5.15
C GLU A 82 27.65 3.05 5.70
N ILE A 83 27.24 2.69 6.92
CA ILE A 83 26.19 3.38 7.67
C ILE A 83 26.84 4.47 8.50
N ILE A 84 26.61 5.71 8.13
CA ILE A 84 27.16 6.89 8.80
C ILE A 84 26.04 7.51 9.65
N ALA A 85 26.26 7.64 10.94
CA ALA A 85 25.36 8.38 11.83
C ALA A 85 26.02 9.72 12.22
N PRO A 86 25.30 10.85 12.17
CA PRO A 86 25.82 12.15 12.59
C PRO A 86 26.31 12.12 14.03
N ALA A 87 27.39 12.82 14.33
CA ALA A 87 28.01 12.80 15.67
C ALA A 87 27.07 13.27 16.78
N GLN A 88 26.20 14.25 16.48
CA GLN A 88 25.24 14.82 17.42
C GLN A 88 23.84 14.19 17.35
N ALA A 89 23.65 13.12 16.55
CA ALA A 89 22.39 12.42 16.47
C ALA A 89 22.12 11.56 17.71
N SER A 90 20.84 11.43 18.07
CA SER A 90 20.41 10.45 19.09
C SER A 90 20.47 9.05 18.50
N LYS A 91 21.57 8.31 18.72
CA LYS A 91 21.88 7.03 18.08
C LYS A 91 20.73 6.01 18.20
N VAL A 92 20.13 5.90 19.39
CA VAL A 92 19.04 4.92 19.63
C VAL A 92 17.84 5.23 18.75
N LEU A 93 17.34 6.47 18.77
CA LEU A 93 16.18 6.90 17.95
C LEU A 93 16.52 6.86 16.45
N TYR A 94 17.77 7.16 16.08
CA TYR A 94 18.24 7.14 14.71
C TYR A 94 18.13 5.74 14.07
N PHE A 95 18.46 4.67 14.82
CA PHE A 95 18.32 3.30 14.34
C PHE A 95 16.91 2.73 14.49
N ILE A 96 16.10 3.22 15.44
CA ILE A 96 14.71 2.78 15.62
C ILE A 96 13.80 3.36 14.52
N ALA A 97 14.03 4.59 14.08
CA ALA A 97 13.17 5.27 13.12
C ALA A 97 12.94 4.49 11.80
N PRO A 98 13.95 3.98 11.09
CA PRO A 98 13.75 3.16 9.91
C PRO A 98 12.94 1.89 10.18
N ILE A 99 13.13 1.26 11.35
CA ILE A 99 12.38 0.07 11.76
C ILE A 99 10.90 0.42 11.96
N MET A 100 10.61 1.57 12.57
CA MET A 100 9.23 2.03 12.78
C MET A 100 8.51 2.42 11.49
N VAL A 101 9.21 2.67 10.40
CA VAL A 101 8.60 2.91 9.09
C VAL A 101 8.38 1.59 8.33
N ILE A 102 9.38 0.70 8.32
CA ILE A 102 9.30 -0.54 7.54
C ILE A 102 8.41 -1.61 8.19
N MET A 103 8.42 -1.72 9.52
CA MET A 103 7.64 -2.74 10.23
C MET A 103 6.13 -2.62 9.97
N PRO A 104 5.50 -1.43 10.07
CA PRO A 104 4.10 -1.25 9.75
C PRO A 104 3.74 -1.60 8.30
N ALA A 105 4.60 -1.20 7.35
CA ALA A 105 4.39 -1.46 5.93
C ALA A 105 4.27 -2.96 5.60
N PHE A 106 5.02 -3.82 6.31
CA PHE A 106 4.91 -5.27 6.15
C PHE A 106 3.86 -5.90 7.07
N ALA A 107 3.66 -5.38 8.28
CA ALA A 107 2.68 -5.91 9.22
C ALA A 107 1.23 -5.79 8.68
N ALA A 108 0.92 -4.74 7.94
CA ALA A 108 -0.40 -4.55 7.33
C ALA A 108 -0.80 -5.70 6.38
N TRP A 109 0.16 -6.42 5.80
CA TRP A 109 -0.10 -7.58 4.92
C TRP A 109 -0.66 -8.79 5.64
N ALA A 110 -0.63 -8.82 6.97
CA ALA A 110 -1.18 -9.93 7.76
C ALA A 110 -2.69 -10.13 7.55
N VAL A 111 -3.43 -9.06 7.28
CA VAL A 111 -4.89 -9.10 7.12
C VAL A 111 -5.36 -8.98 5.67
N ILE A 112 -4.45 -8.81 4.72
CA ILE A 112 -4.77 -8.72 3.29
C ILE A 112 -5.14 -10.11 2.77
N PRO A 113 -6.37 -10.32 2.28
CA PRO A 113 -6.76 -11.59 1.69
C PRO A 113 -6.31 -11.66 0.22
N PHE A 114 -5.47 -12.62 -0.08
CA PHE A 114 -5.02 -12.88 -1.46
C PHE A 114 -6.06 -13.69 -2.25
N GLN A 115 -6.86 -14.47 -1.55
CA GLN A 115 -7.98 -15.28 -2.07
C GLN A 115 -8.95 -15.58 -0.92
N ALA A 116 -10.16 -16.05 -1.21
CA ALA A 116 -11.23 -16.30 -0.23
C ALA A 116 -10.80 -17.06 1.05
N LYS A 117 -9.82 -17.98 0.95
CA LYS A 117 -9.26 -18.74 2.09
C LYS A 117 -7.76 -18.52 2.31
N MET A 118 -7.16 -17.55 1.61
CA MET A 118 -5.73 -17.31 1.65
C MET A 118 -5.42 -15.97 2.29
N VAL A 119 -5.55 -15.93 3.59
CA VAL A 119 -5.23 -14.81 4.48
C VAL A 119 -4.37 -15.29 5.63
N LEU A 120 -3.43 -14.49 6.11
CA LEU A 120 -2.58 -14.87 7.25
C LEU A 120 -3.37 -14.84 8.55
N ALA A 121 -4.11 -13.74 8.77
CA ALA A 121 -4.96 -13.52 9.92
C ALA A 121 -6.32 -12.95 9.46
N ASP A 122 -7.36 -13.76 9.53
CA ASP A 122 -8.74 -13.32 9.23
C ASP A 122 -9.34 -12.67 10.48
N VAL A 123 -9.21 -11.35 10.55
CA VAL A 123 -9.65 -10.53 11.68
C VAL A 123 -10.89 -9.75 11.28
N ASN A 124 -11.95 -9.80 12.12
CA ASN A 124 -13.19 -9.07 11.87
C ASN A 124 -13.00 -7.55 11.82
N ALA A 125 -11.91 -7.00 12.36
CA ALA A 125 -11.54 -5.59 12.33
C ALA A 125 -10.33 -5.33 11.42
N GLY A 126 -10.17 -6.09 10.32
CA GLY A 126 -9.01 -6.05 9.44
C GLY A 126 -8.72 -4.65 8.88
N LEU A 127 -9.75 -3.90 8.50
CA LEU A 127 -9.57 -2.54 8.00
C LEU A 127 -9.04 -1.58 9.08
N LEU A 128 -9.58 -1.67 10.30
CA LEU A 128 -9.10 -0.85 11.43
C LEU A 128 -7.64 -1.18 11.76
N TYR A 129 -7.26 -2.46 11.66
CA TYR A 129 -5.88 -2.89 11.84
C TYR A 129 -4.94 -2.22 10.82
N ILE A 130 -5.31 -2.20 9.52
CA ILE A 130 -4.49 -1.55 8.48
C ILE A 130 -4.33 -0.07 8.80
N MET A 131 -5.41 0.65 9.10
CA MET A 131 -5.36 2.07 9.40
C MET A 131 -4.54 2.37 10.66
N ALA A 132 -4.68 1.57 11.71
CA ALA A 132 -3.91 1.74 12.95
C ALA A 132 -2.41 1.48 12.73
N ILE A 133 -2.06 0.47 11.94
CA ILE A 133 -0.66 0.13 11.67
C ILE A 133 -0.02 1.17 10.74
N SER A 134 -0.74 1.66 9.69
CA SER A 134 -0.20 2.70 8.80
C SER A 134 0.15 3.97 9.56
N SER A 135 -0.73 4.39 10.49
CA SER A 135 -0.50 5.57 11.33
C SER A 135 0.78 5.51 12.16
N ILE A 136 1.25 4.31 12.54
CA ILE A 136 2.53 4.15 13.26
C ILE A 136 3.71 4.57 12.38
N GLY A 137 3.63 4.37 11.06
CA GLY A 137 4.67 4.75 10.11
C GLY A 137 5.00 6.26 10.17
N VAL A 138 4.00 7.11 10.43
CA VAL A 138 4.17 8.56 10.56
C VAL A 138 5.12 8.92 11.70
N TYR A 139 5.03 8.21 12.82
CA TYR A 139 5.95 8.43 13.96
C TYR A 139 7.39 8.09 13.58
N GLY A 140 7.60 7.06 12.74
CA GLY A 140 8.92 6.72 12.24
C GLY A 140 9.56 7.88 11.43
N VAL A 141 8.78 8.56 10.60
CA VAL A 141 9.21 9.74 9.84
C VAL A 141 9.55 10.92 10.77
N ILE A 142 8.71 11.19 11.77
CA ILE A 142 8.95 12.24 12.76
C ILE A 142 10.25 11.95 13.54
N LEU A 143 10.41 10.72 14.01
CA LEU A 143 11.59 10.31 14.77
C LEU A 143 12.87 10.37 13.91
N ALA A 144 12.78 10.05 12.62
CA ALA A 144 13.92 10.16 11.71
C ALA A 144 14.46 11.59 11.62
N GLY A 145 13.57 12.56 11.41
CA GLY A 145 13.97 13.97 11.37
C GLY A 145 14.43 14.50 12.71
N TRP A 146 13.77 14.12 13.81
CA TRP A 146 14.14 14.57 15.16
C TRP A 146 15.49 14.02 15.59
N SER A 147 15.72 12.71 15.38
CA SER A 147 16.95 12.03 15.83
C SER A 147 18.20 12.49 15.10
N SER A 148 18.07 12.99 13.88
CA SER A 148 19.18 13.50 13.05
C SER A 148 19.82 14.77 13.61
N ASN A 149 19.12 15.50 14.50
CA ASN A 149 19.55 16.76 15.09
C ASN A 149 20.05 17.79 14.06
N SER A 150 19.41 17.85 12.92
CA SER A 150 19.71 18.75 11.82
C SER A 150 18.45 19.51 11.38
N LYS A 151 18.60 20.76 10.95
CA LYS A 151 17.46 21.64 10.61
C LYS A 151 16.65 21.13 9.41
N TYR A 152 17.32 20.69 8.34
CA TYR A 152 16.66 20.24 7.12
C TYR A 152 15.87 18.94 7.32
N PRO A 153 16.43 17.87 7.92
CA PRO A 153 15.68 16.67 8.24
C PRO A 153 14.47 16.91 9.13
N PHE A 154 14.61 17.77 10.15
CA PHE A 154 13.52 18.12 11.05
C PHE A 154 12.36 18.83 10.32
N LEU A 155 12.66 19.85 9.53
CA LEU A 155 11.64 20.55 8.73
C LEU A 155 11.00 19.63 7.70
N GLY A 156 11.78 18.77 7.04
CA GLY A 156 11.29 17.76 6.11
C GLY A 156 10.34 16.77 6.78
N ALA A 157 10.72 16.25 7.95
CA ALA A 157 9.89 15.32 8.71
C ALA A 157 8.56 15.95 9.16
N MET A 158 8.56 17.19 9.62
CA MET A 158 7.34 17.90 10.03
C MET A 158 6.40 18.15 8.85
N ARG A 159 6.93 18.50 7.68
CA ARG A 159 6.13 18.68 6.46
C ARG A 159 5.56 17.35 5.96
N ALA A 160 6.38 16.29 5.95
CA ALA A 160 5.96 14.94 5.56
C ALA A 160 4.85 14.42 6.47
N SER A 161 5.03 14.48 7.78
CA SER A 161 4.04 13.98 8.74
C SER A 161 2.73 14.74 8.66
N ALA A 162 2.77 16.08 8.51
CA ALA A 162 1.56 16.87 8.34
C ALA A 162 0.81 16.49 7.05
N GLN A 163 1.52 16.22 5.96
CA GLN A 163 0.93 15.71 4.72
C GLN A 163 0.29 14.35 4.94
N MET A 164 1.05 13.37 5.44
CA MET A 164 0.57 12.00 5.64
C MET A 164 -0.69 11.97 6.49
N ILE A 165 -0.72 12.63 7.66
CA ILE A 165 -1.89 12.69 8.55
C ILE A 165 -3.10 13.31 7.85
N SER A 166 -2.91 14.41 7.10
CA SER A 166 -4.00 15.09 6.42
C SER A 166 -4.67 14.21 5.36
N TYR A 167 -3.89 13.46 4.60
CA TYR A 167 -4.41 12.58 3.56
C TYR A 167 -4.90 11.23 4.10
N GLU A 168 -4.34 10.74 5.21
CA GLU A 168 -4.85 9.57 5.93
C GLU A 168 -6.29 9.80 6.43
N ILE A 169 -6.61 11.00 6.94
CA ILE A 169 -7.98 11.35 7.33
C ILE A 169 -8.94 11.29 6.12
N ALA A 170 -8.56 11.89 4.99
CA ALA A 170 -9.41 11.87 3.78
C ALA A 170 -9.60 10.44 3.24
N MET A 171 -8.54 9.63 3.26
CA MET A 171 -8.56 8.24 2.87
C MET A 171 -9.43 7.40 3.81
N GLY A 172 -9.34 7.63 5.12
CA GLY A 172 -10.19 6.99 6.13
C GLY A 172 -11.68 7.22 5.87
N PHE A 173 -12.11 8.46 5.57
CA PHE A 173 -13.50 8.73 5.21
C PHE A 173 -13.93 8.03 3.91
N ALA A 174 -13.05 7.95 2.92
CA ALA A 174 -13.34 7.20 1.70
C ALA A 174 -13.57 5.71 2.00
N LEU A 175 -12.78 5.12 2.88
CA LEU A 175 -12.93 3.73 3.31
C LEU A 175 -14.21 3.50 4.14
N VAL A 176 -14.61 4.48 4.97
CA VAL A 176 -15.88 4.43 5.72
C VAL A 176 -17.08 4.29 4.77
N THR A 177 -17.07 4.91 3.58
CA THR A 177 -18.17 4.73 2.62
C THR A 177 -18.29 3.28 2.15
N VAL A 178 -17.18 2.58 1.96
CA VAL A 178 -17.18 1.15 1.62
C VAL A 178 -17.70 0.30 2.79
N LEU A 179 -17.37 0.67 4.03
CA LEU A 179 -17.90 -0.02 5.22
C LEU A 179 -19.41 0.12 5.34
N LEU A 180 -19.96 1.30 5.03
CA LEU A 180 -21.40 1.53 5.04
C LEU A 180 -22.13 0.67 4.01
N THR A 181 -21.52 0.42 2.86
CA THR A 181 -22.12 -0.39 1.80
C THR A 181 -22.00 -1.89 2.06
N SER A 182 -20.87 -2.35 2.60
CA SER A 182 -20.61 -3.78 2.87
C SER A 182 -21.11 -4.27 4.22
N GLY A 183 -21.30 -3.36 5.18
CA GLY A 183 -21.72 -3.69 6.55
C GLY A 183 -20.70 -4.49 7.36
N SER A 184 -19.45 -4.61 6.92
CA SER A 184 -18.39 -5.41 7.56
C SER A 184 -17.05 -4.69 7.56
N LEU A 185 -16.25 -4.91 8.62
CA LEU A 185 -14.86 -4.47 8.73
C LEU A 185 -13.86 -5.54 8.28
N ASN A 186 -14.34 -6.75 8.00
CA ASN A 186 -13.55 -7.87 7.52
C ASN A 186 -13.32 -7.73 6.00
N LEU A 187 -12.06 -7.73 5.58
CA LEU A 187 -11.68 -7.53 4.18
C LEU A 187 -12.20 -8.65 3.26
N SER A 188 -12.22 -9.89 3.74
CA SER A 188 -12.76 -11.03 2.97
C SER A 188 -14.26 -10.88 2.74
N SER A 189 -15.01 -10.44 3.75
CA SER A 189 -16.45 -10.17 3.64
C SER A 189 -16.75 -9.00 2.72
N ILE A 190 -15.91 -7.95 2.71
CA ILE A 190 -16.06 -6.80 1.81
C ILE A 190 -15.90 -7.23 0.35
N VAL A 191 -14.96 -8.12 0.04
CA VAL A 191 -14.83 -8.65 -1.33
C VAL A 191 -16.03 -9.54 -1.67
N ALA A 192 -16.47 -10.40 -0.76
CA ALA A 192 -17.63 -11.27 -0.98
C ALA A 192 -18.93 -10.45 -1.24
N SER A 193 -19.11 -9.31 -0.57
CA SER A 193 -20.25 -8.42 -0.81
C SER A 193 -20.26 -7.82 -2.22
N GLN A 194 -19.11 -7.67 -2.86
CA GLN A 194 -18.99 -7.17 -4.24
C GLN A 194 -19.24 -8.23 -5.32
N GLU A 195 -19.35 -9.51 -4.94
CA GLU A 195 -19.72 -10.58 -5.86
C GLU A 195 -21.21 -10.53 -6.22
N GLN A 196 -22.03 -9.97 -5.33
CA GLN A 196 -23.47 -9.84 -5.48
C GLN A 196 -23.79 -8.45 -6.00
N GLY A 197 -24.66 -8.38 -7.03
CA GLY A 197 -25.12 -7.10 -7.55
C GLY A 197 -25.90 -7.25 -8.85
N TYR A 198 -26.64 -6.23 -9.22
CA TYR A 198 -27.53 -6.25 -10.40
C TYR A 198 -26.79 -6.61 -11.70
N PHE A 199 -25.62 -6.04 -11.94
CA PHE A 199 -24.82 -6.31 -13.14
C PHE A 199 -24.07 -7.64 -13.09
N ALA A 200 -23.83 -8.19 -11.90
CA ALA A 200 -23.22 -9.51 -11.74
C ALA A 200 -24.10 -10.61 -12.32
N SER A 201 -25.45 -10.48 -12.20
CA SER A 201 -26.41 -11.39 -12.82
C SER A 201 -26.35 -11.42 -14.35
N MET A 202 -25.82 -10.35 -14.97
CA MET A 202 -25.60 -10.22 -16.42
C MET A 202 -24.19 -10.67 -16.87
N GLY A 203 -23.36 -11.19 -15.95
CA GLY A 203 -21.97 -11.61 -16.22
C GLY A 203 -20.95 -10.47 -16.28
N LEU A 204 -21.36 -9.23 -15.98
CA LEU A 204 -20.50 -8.04 -15.97
C LEU A 204 -20.12 -7.65 -14.54
N ASN A 205 -19.33 -8.50 -13.87
CA ASN A 205 -18.98 -8.34 -12.48
C ASN A 205 -18.35 -6.97 -12.17
N PHE A 206 -17.49 -6.46 -13.05
CA PHE A 206 -16.78 -5.21 -12.82
C PHE A 206 -17.69 -3.99 -12.65
N LEU A 207 -18.90 -3.99 -13.19
CA LEU A 207 -19.87 -2.90 -13.00
C LEU A 207 -20.63 -3.00 -11.66
N SER A 208 -20.65 -4.17 -11.04
CA SER A 208 -21.25 -4.38 -9.71
C SER A 208 -20.32 -4.00 -8.57
N TRP A 209 -19.02 -3.78 -8.84
CA TRP A 209 -18.04 -3.43 -7.81
C TRP A 209 -18.26 -2.02 -7.27
N ASN A 210 -17.74 -1.77 -6.10
CA ASN A 210 -17.89 -0.50 -5.37
C ASN A 210 -17.30 0.72 -6.09
N TRP A 211 -16.39 0.55 -7.06
CA TRP A 211 -15.77 1.68 -7.76
C TRP A 211 -16.78 2.54 -8.54
N LEU A 212 -17.81 1.95 -9.11
CA LEU A 212 -18.78 2.68 -9.91
C LEU A 212 -19.71 3.54 -9.04
N PRO A 213 -20.45 3.01 -8.03
CA PRO A 213 -21.32 3.82 -7.18
C PRO A 213 -20.52 4.74 -6.23
N LEU A 214 -19.30 4.39 -5.88
CA LEU A 214 -18.43 5.17 -5.00
C LEU A 214 -17.28 5.87 -5.76
N LEU A 215 -17.45 6.17 -7.05
CA LEU A 215 -16.40 6.72 -7.91
C LEU A 215 -15.69 7.96 -7.32
N PRO A 216 -16.37 8.96 -6.75
CA PRO A 216 -15.69 10.09 -6.11
C PRO A 216 -14.80 9.65 -4.95
N MET A 217 -15.25 8.67 -4.15
CA MET A 217 -14.48 8.16 -3.02
C MET A 217 -13.30 7.32 -3.45
N PHE A 218 -13.45 6.54 -4.51
CA PHE A 218 -12.33 5.81 -5.13
C PHE A 218 -11.24 6.76 -5.61
N LEU A 219 -11.62 7.87 -6.28
CA LEU A 219 -10.66 8.87 -6.74
C LEU A 219 -9.97 9.59 -5.56
N ILE A 220 -10.73 9.98 -4.52
CA ILE A 220 -10.16 10.60 -3.32
C ILE A 220 -9.21 9.63 -2.62
N TYR A 221 -9.60 8.36 -2.48
CA TYR A 221 -8.74 7.32 -1.89
C TYR A 221 -7.44 7.16 -2.69
N PHE A 222 -7.53 7.03 -4.01
CA PHE A 222 -6.37 6.82 -4.87
C PHE A 222 -5.40 8.01 -4.83
N ILE A 223 -5.91 9.25 -4.95
CA ILE A 223 -5.08 10.45 -4.89
C ILE A 223 -4.49 10.64 -3.51
N SER A 224 -5.26 10.40 -2.44
CA SER A 224 -4.78 10.46 -1.05
C SER A 224 -3.69 9.43 -0.79
N GLY A 225 -3.82 8.22 -1.34
CA GLY A 225 -2.81 7.18 -1.25
C GLY A 225 -1.49 7.56 -1.93
N VAL A 226 -1.54 8.21 -3.10
CA VAL A 226 -0.33 8.75 -3.75
C VAL A 226 0.32 9.83 -2.89
N ALA A 227 -0.48 10.68 -2.23
CA ALA A 227 0.04 11.72 -1.35
C ALA A 227 0.61 11.16 -0.05
N GLU A 228 0.04 10.09 0.52
CA GLU A 228 0.54 9.40 1.71
C GLU A 228 1.90 8.74 1.48
N THR A 229 2.12 8.18 0.29
CA THR A 229 3.41 7.60 -0.10
C THR A 229 4.45 8.63 -0.51
N ASN A 230 4.20 9.93 -0.32
CA ASN A 230 5.09 11.03 -0.69
C ASN A 230 5.60 10.97 -2.15
N ARG A 231 4.81 10.38 -3.05
CA ARG A 231 5.18 10.26 -4.47
C ARG A 231 4.72 11.45 -5.30
N HIS A 232 5.46 11.72 -6.35
CA HIS A 232 5.08 12.74 -7.33
C HIS A 232 3.62 12.53 -7.80
N PRO A 233 2.78 13.57 -7.86
CA PRO A 233 3.07 15.01 -7.80
C PRO A 233 3.13 15.61 -6.37
N PHE A 234 2.94 14.81 -5.32
CA PHE A 234 2.88 15.25 -3.91
C PHE A 234 4.22 15.07 -3.17
N ASP A 235 5.31 14.96 -3.90
CA ASP A 235 6.66 14.75 -3.39
C ASP A 235 7.29 16.08 -2.92
N VAL A 236 6.82 16.56 -1.77
CA VAL A 236 7.35 17.78 -1.12
C VAL A 236 8.54 17.45 -0.24
N VAL A 237 8.66 16.20 0.18
CA VAL A 237 9.67 15.72 1.13
C VAL A 237 11.02 15.51 0.45
N GLU A 238 11.02 14.89 -0.74
CA GLU A 238 12.23 14.64 -1.54
C GLU A 238 12.58 15.81 -2.48
N GLY A 239 11.91 16.96 -2.33
CA GLY A 239 12.14 18.12 -3.17
C GLY A 239 13.56 18.63 -3.05
N GLU A 240 14.49 18.09 -3.85
CA GLU A 240 15.91 18.48 -3.88
C GLU A 240 16.13 19.99 -3.91
N SER A 241 15.23 20.71 -4.59
CA SER A 241 15.29 22.17 -4.71
C SER A 241 14.85 22.91 -3.44
N GLU A 242 14.11 22.28 -2.51
CA GLU A 242 13.58 22.93 -1.30
C GLU A 242 14.28 22.46 -0.02
N ILE A 243 14.36 21.13 0.22
CA ILE A 243 14.80 20.53 1.49
C ILE A 243 15.81 19.39 1.28
N VAL A 244 16.49 19.34 0.14
CA VAL A 244 17.52 18.35 -0.25
C VAL A 244 16.95 16.94 -0.38
N ALA A 245 16.72 16.20 0.72
CA ALA A 245 16.07 14.89 0.74
C ALA A 245 15.21 14.69 2.01
N GLY A 246 14.71 15.79 2.57
CA GLY A 246 13.80 15.76 3.71
C GLY A 246 14.33 15.01 4.92
N HIS A 247 13.51 14.13 5.51
CA HIS A 247 13.87 13.36 6.72
C HIS A 247 14.97 12.31 6.49
N MET A 248 15.26 11.94 5.23
CA MET A 248 16.26 10.93 4.88
C MET A 248 17.66 11.49 4.63
N VAL A 249 17.85 12.82 4.67
CA VAL A 249 19.12 13.49 4.29
C VAL A 249 20.34 12.90 4.99
N GLU A 250 20.23 12.63 6.27
CA GLU A 250 21.34 12.16 7.10
C GLU A 250 21.51 10.63 7.08
N TYR A 251 20.57 9.90 6.48
CA TYR A 251 20.61 8.44 6.43
C TYR A 251 21.43 7.95 5.24
N SER A 252 22.23 6.90 5.47
CA SER A 252 23.07 6.28 4.43
C SER A 252 23.01 4.76 4.48
N GLY A 253 23.44 4.09 3.40
CA GLY A 253 23.53 2.65 3.30
C GLY A 253 22.19 1.95 3.53
N MET A 254 22.18 0.92 4.39
CA MET A 254 20.99 0.11 4.65
C MET A 254 19.89 0.88 5.39
N SER A 255 20.23 1.84 6.26
CA SER A 255 19.22 2.66 6.95
C SER A 255 18.41 3.50 5.98
N PHE A 256 19.02 4.09 4.95
CA PHE A 256 18.34 4.76 3.86
C PHE A 256 17.48 3.80 3.04
N ALA A 257 18.02 2.60 2.74
CA ALA A 257 17.29 1.59 1.99
C ALA A 257 15.98 1.16 2.67
N MET A 258 15.95 1.11 4.00
CA MET A 258 14.73 0.74 4.76
C MET A 258 13.59 1.75 4.55
N PHE A 259 13.86 3.05 4.49
CA PHE A 259 12.84 4.04 4.16
C PHE A 259 12.29 3.85 2.75
N PHE A 260 13.17 3.70 1.77
CA PHE A 260 12.78 3.43 0.38
C PHE A 260 11.95 2.15 0.24
N LEU A 261 12.37 1.07 0.90
CA LEU A 261 11.62 -0.19 0.92
C LEU A 261 10.23 -0.01 1.50
N ALA A 262 10.11 0.75 2.59
CA ALA A 262 8.83 1.02 3.23
C ALA A 262 7.90 1.86 2.34
N GLU A 263 8.42 2.88 1.65
CA GLU A 263 7.63 3.69 0.72
C GLU A 263 7.05 2.85 -0.43
N TYR A 264 7.88 2.02 -1.08
CA TYR A 264 7.40 1.12 -2.13
C TYR A 264 6.45 0.04 -1.61
N ALA A 265 6.71 -0.50 -0.41
CA ALA A 265 5.80 -1.45 0.24
C ALA A 265 4.44 -0.82 0.54
N ASN A 266 4.41 0.42 1.05
CA ASN A 266 3.18 1.16 1.27
C ASN A 266 2.45 1.48 -0.04
N MET A 267 3.17 1.81 -1.11
CA MET A 267 2.57 2.03 -2.43
C MET A 267 1.86 0.77 -2.95
N ILE A 268 2.48 -0.42 -2.79
CA ILE A 268 1.85 -1.69 -3.14
C ILE A 268 0.65 -1.95 -2.21
N LEU A 269 0.77 -1.69 -0.91
CA LEU A 269 -0.29 -1.88 0.07
C LEU A 269 -1.53 -1.03 -0.27
N ILE A 270 -1.35 0.26 -0.53
CA ILE A 270 -2.44 1.19 -0.89
C ILE A 270 -3.15 0.73 -2.17
N ALA A 271 -2.39 0.32 -3.19
CA ALA A 271 -2.95 -0.22 -4.42
C ALA A 271 -3.69 -1.56 -4.20
N ALA A 272 -3.20 -2.43 -3.32
CA ALA A 272 -3.87 -3.68 -2.95
C ALA A 272 -5.17 -3.42 -2.19
N VAL A 273 -5.16 -2.50 -1.21
CA VAL A 273 -6.36 -2.10 -0.47
C VAL A 273 -7.37 -1.43 -1.40
N ALA A 274 -6.95 -0.56 -2.33
CA ALA A 274 -7.83 0.00 -3.36
C ALA A 274 -8.50 -1.10 -4.20
N SER A 275 -7.73 -2.12 -4.59
CA SER A 275 -8.25 -3.26 -5.36
C SER A 275 -9.28 -4.07 -4.56
N ILE A 276 -9.05 -4.29 -3.26
CA ILE A 276 -9.95 -5.04 -2.37
C ILE A 276 -11.24 -4.25 -2.10
N MET A 277 -11.11 -2.98 -1.80
CA MET A 277 -12.23 -2.14 -1.36
C MET A 277 -13.13 -1.70 -2.51
N PHE A 278 -12.56 -1.40 -3.68
CA PHE A 278 -13.29 -0.78 -4.78
C PHE A 278 -13.37 -1.64 -6.04
N LEU A 279 -12.35 -2.47 -6.32
CA LEU A 279 -12.25 -3.23 -7.58
C LEU A 279 -12.53 -4.73 -7.42
N GLY A 280 -13.23 -5.14 -6.36
CA GLY A 280 -13.62 -6.52 -6.16
C GLY A 280 -12.47 -7.50 -5.83
N GLY A 281 -11.31 -7.01 -5.38
CA GLY A 281 -10.21 -7.86 -4.91
C GLY A 281 -9.84 -8.98 -5.88
N TRP A 282 -9.99 -10.22 -5.43
CA TRP A 282 -9.68 -11.44 -6.21
C TRP A 282 -10.78 -11.87 -7.19
N LEU A 283 -11.92 -11.15 -7.29
CA LEU A 283 -12.99 -11.50 -8.20
C LEU A 283 -12.59 -11.26 -9.67
N PRO A 284 -13.02 -12.13 -10.61
CA PRO A 284 -12.77 -11.95 -12.03
C PRO A 284 -13.53 -10.74 -12.58
N ILE A 285 -12.97 -10.06 -13.58
CA ILE A 285 -13.57 -8.86 -14.20
C ILE A 285 -14.87 -9.20 -14.93
N VAL A 286 -14.88 -10.33 -15.63
CA VAL A 286 -16.04 -10.83 -16.39
C VAL A 286 -16.26 -12.29 -16.01
N ASP A 287 -17.51 -12.67 -15.92
CA ASP A 287 -17.90 -14.02 -15.52
C ASP A 287 -17.95 -14.97 -16.74
N LEU A 288 -16.76 -15.30 -17.25
CA LEU A 288 -16.60 -16.30 -18.30
C LEU A 288 -16.05 -17.61 -17.71
N PRO A 289 -16.51 -18.79 -18.20
CA PRO A 289 -16.05 -20.08 -17.67
C PRO A 289 -14.52 -20.21 -17.62
N ILE A 290 -13.83 -19.77 -18.67
CA ILE A 290 -12.35 -19.82 -18.76
C ILE A 290 -11.67 -18.92 -17.72
N LEU A 291 -12.28 -17.78 -17.36
CA LEU A 291 -11.72 -16.82 -16.42
C LEU A 291 -11.96 -17.22 -14.95
N ARG A 292 -12.97 -18.05 -14.68
CA ARG A 292 -13.23 -18.61 -13.35
C ARG A 292 -12.17 -19.60 -12.91
N ASP A 293 -11.53 -20.31 -13.86
CA ASP A 293 -10.50 -21.29 -13.56
C ASP A 293 -9.17 -20.64 -13.14
N ILE A 294 -9.00 -19.33 -13.39
CA ILE A 294 -7.80 -18.58 -12.98
C ILE A 294 -7.86 -18.35 -11.48
N PRO A 295 -6.81 -18.76 -10.70
CA PRO A 295 -6.77 -18.49 -9.27
C PRO A 295 -6.94 -17.01 -8.94
N GLY A 296 -7.76 -16.69 -7.93
CA GLY A 296 -8.11 -15.32 -7.54
C GLY A 296 -6.90 -14.42 -7.24
N PHE A 297 -5.80 -15.01 -6.78
CA PHE A 297 -4.53 -14.31 -6.56
C PHE A 297 -4.05 -13.53 -7.80
N PHE A 298 -4.16 -14.10 -9.00
CA PHE A 298 -3.74 -13.42 -10.23
C PHE A 298 -4.60 -12.21 -10.56
N TRP A 299 -5.90 -12.25 -10.22
CA TRP A 299 -6.80 -11.11 -10.40
C TRP A 299 -6.45 -9.97 -9.46
N LEU A 300 -6.20 -10.27 -8.19
CA LEU A 300 -5.76 -9.26 -7.21
C LEU A 300 -4.43 -8.65 -7.64
N PHE A 301 -3.46 -9.48 -8.02
CA PHE A 301 -2.15 -9.02 -8.49
C PHE A 301 -2.25 -8.15 -9.74
N GLY A 302 -3.04 -8.55 -10.72
CA GLY A 302 -3.24 -7.80 -11.97
C GLY A 302 -3.86 -6.42 -11.73
N LYS A 303 -4.91 -6.32 -10.89
CA LYS A 303 -5.55 -5.05 -10.52
C LYS A 303 -4.60 -4.15 -9.74
N THR A 304 -3.88 -4.71 -8.77
CA THR A 304 -2.87 -3.98 -7.99
C THR A 304 -1.76 -3.45 -8.89
N PHE A 305 -1.25 -4.28 -9.79
CA PHE A 305 -0.22 -3.88 -10.75
C PHE A 305 -0.70 -2.80 -11.73
N PHE A 306 -1.96 -2.85 -12.15
CA PHE A 306 -2.58 -1.81 -12.97
C PHE A 306 -2.61 -0.47 -12.21
N LEU A 307 -3.10 -0.45 -10.97
CA LEU A 307 -3.14 0.76 -10.15
C LEU A 307 -1.72 1.32 -9.88
N LEU A 308 -0.74 0.46 -9.62
CA LEU A 308 0.66 0.87 -9.47
C LEU A 308 1.21 1.51 -10.76
N SER A 309 0.86 0.95 -11.92
CA SER A 309 1.25 1.53 -13.21
C SER A 309 0.59 2.90 -13.43
N CYS A 310 -0.65 3.11 -12.95
CA CYS A 310 -1.31 4.41 -12.95
C CYS A 310 -0.59 5.42 -12.03
N VAL A 311 -0.13 5.01 -10.84
CA VAL A 311 0.67 5.87 -9.94
C VAL A 311 1.97 6.30 -10.63
N ILE A 312 2.68 5.37 -11.26
CA ILE A 312 3.92 5.68 -11.99
C ILE A 312 3.64 6.59 -13.19
N TRP A 313 2.52 6.39 -13.88
CA TRP A 313 2.10 7.25 -14.98
C TRP A 313 1.83 8.69 -14.50
N LEU A 314 1.12 8.87 -13.39
CA LEU A 314 0.92 10.19 -12.77
C LEU A 314 2.26 10.85 -12.41
N ARG A 315 3.21 10.09 -11.89
CA ARG A 315 4.56 10.56 -11.58
C ARG A 315 5.29 11.10 -12.82
N ALA A 316 5.12 10.45 -13.96
CA ALA A 316 5.81 10.83 -15.20
C ALA A 316 5.17 12.02 -15.92
N THR A 317 3.88 12.30 -15.69
CA THR A 317 3.08 13.24 -16.47
C THR A 317 2.77 14.56 -15.74
N LEU A 318 2.53 14.50 -14.42
CA LEU A 318 2.10 15.67 -13.66
C LEU A 318 3.29 16.45 -13.09
N PRO A 319 3.21 17.80 -13.05
CA PRO A 319 4.18 18.62 -12.35
C PRO A 319 4.02 18.48 -10.82
N ARG A 320 5.08 18.83 -10.09
CA ARG A 320 5.05 18.84 -8.62
C ARG A 320 4.16 19.97 -8.11
N TYR A 321 3.35 19.67 -7.08
CA TYR A 321 2.59 20.67 -6.36
C TYR A 321 3.42 21.29 -5.24
N ARG A 322 3.09 22.54 -4.91
CA ARG A 322 3.67 23.24 -3.77
C ARG A 322 3.00 22.81 -2.47
N TYR A 323 3.71 22.83 -1.34
CA TYR A 323 3.21 22.37 -0.04
C TYR A 323 1.88 23.00 0.38
N ASP A 324 1.72 24.34 0.20
CA ASP A 324 0.48 25.03 0.52
C ASP A 324 -0.71 24.58 -0.35
N GLN A 325 -0.46 24.23 -1.61
CA GLN A 325 -1.48 23.67 -2.51
C GLN A 325 -1.91 22.29 -2.08
N ILE A 326 -0.95 21.45 -1.70
CA ILE A 326 -1.20 20.09 -1.19
C ILE A 326 -2.06 20.14 0.07
N MET A 327 -1.67 20.95 1.05
CA MET A 327 -2.44 21.08 2.29
C MET A 327 -3.83 21.66 2.05
N ARG A 328 -3.97 22.62 1.12
CA ARG A 328 -5.28 23.17 0.73
C ARG A 328 -6.17 22.13 0.07
N LEU A 329 -5.61 21.28 -0.80
CA LEU A 329 -6.32 20.20 -1.48
C LEU A 329 -6.88 19.19 -0.46
N GLY A 330 -6.06 18.75 0.50
CA GLY A 330 -6.48 17.82 1.55
C GLY A 330 -7.60 18.42 2.43
N TRP A 331 -7.32 19.55 3.08
CA TRP A 331 -8.21 20.11 4.08
C TRP A 331 -9.46 20.81 3.52
N LYS A 332 -9.32 21.55 2.40
CA LYS A 332 -10.43 22.37 1.87
C LYS A 332 -11.27 21.65 0.80
N ILE A 333 -10.74 20.59 0.21
CA ILE A 333 -11.44 19.90 -0.89
C ILE A 333 -11.74 18.45 -0.51
N PHE A 334 -10.73 17.62 -0.20
CA PHE A 334 -10.94 16.19 0.00
C PHE A 334 -11.73 15.87 1.26
N ILE A 335 -11.36 16.44 2.41
CA ILE A 335 -12.06 16.17 3.67
C ILE A 335 -13.53 16.63 3.61
N PRO A 336 -13.89 17.86 3.18
CA PRO A 336 -15.29 18.26 3.09
C PRO A 336 -16.09 17.39 2.09
N ILE A 337 -15.53 17.06 0.92
CA ILE A 337 -16.22 16.20 -0.06
C ILE A 337 -16.42 14.80 0.52
N SER A 338 -15.40 14.22 1.17
CA SER A 338 -15.51 12.88 1.73
C SER A 338 -16.53 12.81 2.85
N VAL A 339 -16.55 13.78 3.77
CA VAL A 339 -17.56 13.86 4.83
C VAL A 339 -18.98 14.00 4.25
N PHE A 340 -19.16 14.91 3.28
CA PHE A 340 -20.45 15.05 2.59
C PHE A 340 -20.89 13.73 1.93
N TRP A 341 -19.97 13.06 1.25
CA TRP A 341 -20.29 11.81 0.56
C TRP A 341 -20.59 10.65 1.51
N VAL A 342 -19.99 10.59 2.68
CA VAL A 342 -20.34 9.63 3.75
C VAL A 342 -21.82 9.79 4.14
N VAL A 343 -22.29 11.02 4.29
CA VAL A 343 -23.70 11.29 4.62
C VAL A 343 -24.63 10.87 3.46
N VAL A 344 -24.26 11.18 2.22
CA VAL A 344 -25.04 10.79 1.02
C VAL A 344 -25.14 9.25 0.91
N ILE A 345 -24.03 8.54 1.06
CA ILE A 345 -24.04 7.07 1.01
C ILE A 345 -24.80 6.47 2.19
N GLY A 346 -24.64 7.02 3.40
CA GLY A 346 -25.41 6.59 4.57
C GLY A 346 -26.92 6.72 4.35
N ALA A 347 -27.37 7.83 3.80
CA ALA A 347 -28.77 8.04 3.44
C ALA A 347 -29.23 7.08 2.31
N TRP A 348 -28.38 6.82 1.33
CA TRP A 348 -28.70 5.89 0.22
C TRP A 348 -28.84 4.46 0.71
N VAL A 349 -27.92 3.98 1.56
CA VAL A 349 -27.98 2.61 2.14
C VAL A 349 -29.25 2.36 2.95
N VAL A 350 -29.75 3.39 3.67
CA VAL A 350 -31.00 3.30 4.44
C VAL A 350 -32.26 3.43 3.57
N SER A 351 -32.14 4.03 2.38
CA SER A 351 -33.25 4.26 1.46
C SER A 351 -33.81 2.96 0.85
N PRO A 352 -35.07 2.95 0.36
CA PRO A 352 -35.62 1.79 -0.36
C PRO A 352 -34.94 1.52 -1.71
N TRP A 353 -34.13 2.44 -2.22
CA TRP A 353 -33.38 2.32 -3.47
C TRP A 353 -31.94 1.83 -3.27
N ASN A 354 -31.72 1.11 -2.19
CA ASN A 354 -30.42 0.52 -1.89
C ASN A 354 -30.05 -0.55 -2.95
N ILE A 355 -28.95 -0.33 -3.66
CA ILE A 355 -28.45 -1.24 -4.70
C ILE A 355 -27.54 -2.37 -4.15
N TRP A 356 -27.19 -2.31 -2.86
CA TRP A 356 -26.34 -3.31 -2.19
C TRP A 356 -27.15 -4.34 -1.36
N LYS A 357 -28.47 -4.27 -1.42
CA LYS A 357 -29.38 -5.26 -0.79
C LYS A 357 -29.68 -6.41 -1.70
#